data_ff1840826145567da6adb7b049a86c8c
#
_entry.id   ff1840826145567da6adb7b049a86c8c
#
_cell.length_a   1.000
_cell.length_b   1.000
_cell.length_c   1.000
_cell.angle_alpha   90.00
_cell.angle_beta   90.00
_cell.angle_gamma   90.00
#
_symmetry.space_group_name_H-M   'P 1'
#
loop_
_entity.id
_entity.type
_entity.pdbx_description
1 polymer ?
#
loop_
_entity_poly.entity_id
_entity_poly.type
_entity_poly.pdbx_seq_one_letter_code
_entity_poly.pdbx_strand_id
1 'polypeptide(L)'
;KTTVAEYPVGSLVWTKDTTLAESVEIPVGTSLYIEPGVTVTCKSGVQVPVEIVVLGNLYCMGTAEKPVTFTSDTKKPADWGGIICGYNSEEVVLNHVEIAYAGATPTESSASFQNKLFKTTIDGGVPAFHFCNVNGKFVMANCFFHDNYNDQTYFTGGDGVIINNTFADSGNAADGGEAINVKAGCKLDIANNIIYNACTNAFKLSNAGNSEVIPLTEMTVYNNTVVDCGWRRAKNKKGGSVWVEKAAKPV
;
A
#
# COMPACT_ATOMS: atom_id res chain seq x y z
N LYS A 1 -32.49 9.27 13.67
CA LYS A 1 -32.23 10.00 12.40
C LYS A 1 -30.93 9.46 11.86
N THR A 2 -31.00 8.67 10.82
CA THR A 2 -29.81 8.23 10.09
C THR A 2 -29.33 9.43 9.29
N THR A 3 -28.23 10.03 9.66
CA THR A 3 -27.55 11.04 8.86
C THR A 3 -26.96 10.32 7.67
N VAL A 4 -27.48 10.55 6.47
CA VAL A 4 -26.84 10.09 5.24
C VAL A 4 -25.55 10.90 5.12
N ALA A 5 -24.41 10.24 5.00
CA ALA A 5 -23.14 10.93 4.75
C ALA A 5 -23.26 11.64 3.40
N GLU A 6 -23.14 12.97 3.40
CA GLU A 6 -23.08 13.75 2.17
C GLU A 6 -21.63 13.75 1.67
N TYR A 7 -21.42 13.14 0.51
CA TYR A 7 -20.12 13.18 -0.18
C TYR A 7 -20.05 14.42 -1.08
N PRO A 8 -18.86 14.99 -1.31
CA PRO A 8 -18.68 16.09 -2.24
C PRO A 8 -19.25 15.77 -3.63
N VAL A 9 -19.84 16.75 -4.29
CA VAL A 9 -20.41 16.61 -5.63
C VAL A 9 -19.33 16.12 -6.61
N GLY A 10 -19.64 15.10 -7.41
CA GLY A 10 -18.72 14.49 -8.36
C GLY A 10 -17.86 13.37 -7.77
N SER A 11 -18.03 13.03 -6.49
CA SER A 11 -17.37 11.87 -5.90
C SER A 11 -17.93 10.55 -6.45
N LEU A 12 -17.04 9.56 -6.55
CA LEU A 12 -17.42 8.16 -6.71
C LEU A 12 -17.67 7.58 -5.31
N VAL A 13 -18.70 6.78 -5.14
CA VAL A 13 -19.04 6.17 -3.85
C VAL A 13 -19.35 4.68 -4.04
N TRP A 14 -18.62 3.82 -3.35
CA TRP A 14 -18.92 2.40 -3.30
C TRP A 14 -19.62 2.07 -1.97
N THR A 15 -20.87 1.69 -2.07
CA THR A 15 -21.75 1.41 -0.92
C THR A 15 -22.09 -0.08 -0.78
N LYS A 16 -21.63 -0.91 -1.72
CA LYS A 16 -21.93 -2.35 -1.80
C LYS A 16 -20.70 -3.11 -2.22
N ASP A 17 -20.68 -4.39 -1.85
CA ASP A 17 -19.66 -5.33 -2.31
C ASP A 17 -19.54 -5.28 -3.83
N THR A 18 -18.29 -5.25 -4.27
CA THR A 18 -17.94 -5.07 -5.68
C THR A 18 -16.93 -6.14 -6.10
N THR A 19 -17.16 -6.72 -7.28
CA THR A 19 -16.19 -7.63 -7.89
C THR A 19 -15.57 -6.96 -9.10
N LEU A 20 -14.24 -6.89 -9.12
CA LEU A 20 -13.47 -6.29 -10.19
C LEU A 20 -12.83 -7.39 -11.04
N ALA A 21 -13.15 -7.46 -12.32
CA ALA A 21 -12.51 -8.33 -13.30
C ALA A 21 -11.44 -7.60 -14.14
N GLU A 22 -11.43 -6.28 -14.06
CA GLU A 22 -10.49 -5.37 -14.74
C GLU A 22 -10.03 -4.29 -13.76
N SER A 23 -8.91 -3.67 -14.05
CA SER A 23 -8.38 -2.57 -13.23
C SER A 23 -9.34 -1.37 -13.24
N VAL A 24 -9.38 -0.67 -12.11
CA VAL A 24 -10.15 0.57 -11.96
C VAL A 24 -9.17 1.72 -11.77
N GLU A 25 -9.41 2.81 -12.51
CA GLU A 25 -8.67 4.05 -12.36
C GLU A 25 -9.57 5.14 -11.77
N ILE A 26 -9.13 5.75 -10.68
CA ILE A 26 -9.76 6.94 -10.09
C ILE A 26 -9.06 8.17 -10.69
N PRO A 27 -9.76 8.94 -11.56
CA PRO A 27 -9.13 10.03 -12.30
C PRO A 27 -8.63 11.16 -11.42
N VAL A 28 -7.66 11.93 -11.93
CA VAL A 28 -7.18 13.17 -11.30
C VAL A 28 -8.36 14.11 -10.97
N GLY A 29 -8.35 14.68 -9.78
CA GLY A 29 -9.40 15.58 -9.30
C GLY A 29 -10.70 14.88 -8.89
N THR A 30 -10.75 13.54 -8.95
CA THR A 30 -11.88 12.74 -8.49
C THR A 30 -11.55 12.08 -7.15
N SER A 31 -12.53 11.97 -6.27
CA SER A 31 -12.41 11.24 -5.01
C SER A 31 -13.27 9.98 -5.03
N LEU A 32 -12.70 8.86 -4.62
CA LEU A 32 -13.45 7.61 -4.36
C LEU A 32 -13.63 7.45 -2.84
N TYR A 33 -14.87 7.30 -2.42
CA TYR A 33 -15.26 6.92 -1.06
C TYR A 33 -15.75 5.49 -1.04
N ILE A 34 -15.24 4.70 -0.10
CA ILE A 34 -15.70 3.32 0.11
C ILE A 34 -16.27 3.22 1.53
N GLU A 35 -17.54 2.86 1.61
CA GLU A 35 -18.27 2.82 2.87
C GLU A 35 -17.87 1.64 3.77
N PRO A 36 -18.10 1.76 5.09
CA PRO A 36 -17.81 0.70 6.05
C PRO A 36 -18.48 -0.63 5.70
N GLY A 37 -17.71 -1.72 5.73
CA GLY A 37 -18.18 -3.08 5.49
C GLY A 37 -18.21 -3.50 4.03
N VAL A 38 -17.82 -2.62 3.10
CA VAL A 38 -17.73 -2.97 1.67
C VAL A 38 -16.54 -3.90 1.44
N THR A 39 -16.80 -4.99 0.72
CA THR A 39 -15.77 -5.91 0.23
C THR A 39 -15.54 -5.70 -1.27
N VAL A 40 -14.30 -5.43 -1.64
CA VAL A 40 -13.82 -5.34 -3.02
C VAL A 40 -13.06 -6.62 -3.35
N THR A 41 -13.67 -7.46 -4.19
CA THR A 41 -13.07 -8.74 -4.61
C THR A 41 -12.45 -8.60 -5.98
N CYS A 42 -11.14 -8.74 -6.10
CA CYS A 42 -10.43 -8.73 -7.37
C CYS A 42 -10.38 -10.14 -7.96
N LYS A 43 -10.68 -10.27 -9.26
CA LYS A 43 -10.62 -11.55 -9.97
C LYS A 43 -9.17 -11.97 -10.18
N SER A 44 -8.89 -13.22 -9.81
CA SER A 44 -7.63 -13.89 -10.10
C SER A 44 -7.62 -14.55 -11.48
N GLY A 45 -6.43 -14.95 -11.97
CA GLY A 45 -6.27 -15.70 -13.21
C GLY A 45 -6.65 -14.94 -14.48
N VAL A 46 -6.81 -13.63 -14.40
CA VAL A 46 -7.04 -12.76 -15.57
C VAL A 46 -5.72 -12.43 -16.28
N GLN A 47 -5.80 -12.13 -17.58
CA GLN A 47 -4.61 -11.88 -18.40
C GLN A 47 -3.78 -10.67 -17.91
N VAL A 48 -4.46 -9.62 -17.47
CA VAL A 48 -3.86 -8.43 -16.87
C VAL A 48 -4.30 -8.38 -15.41
N PRO A 49 -3.39 -8.49 -14.43
CA PRO A 49 -3.76 -8.44 -13.02
C PRO A 49 -4.60 -7.19 -12.68
N VAL A 50 -5.65 -7.38 -11.90
CA VAL A 50 -6.51 -6.28 -11.46
C VAL A 50 -5.70 -5.35 -10.55
N GLU A 51 -5.73 -4.06 -10.84
CA GLU A 51 -5.14 -3.00 -10.01
C GLU A 51 -6.19 -1.93 -9.72
N ILE A 52 -6.05 -1.27 -8.58
CA ILE A 52 -6.80 -0.06 -8.26
C ILE A 52 -5.82 1.09 -8.34
N VAL A 53 -5.86 1.84 -9.44
CA VAL A 53 -4.98 2.97 -9.68
C VAL A 53 -5.66 4.26 -9.24
N VAL A 54 -5.07 4.96 -8.30
CA VAL A 54 -5.62 6.18 -7.71
C VAL A 54 -4.81 7.37 -8.21
N LEU A 55 -5.28 8.04 -9.25
CA LEU A 55 -4.69 9.29 -9.72
C LEU A 55 -5.31 10.50 -9.00
N GLY A 56 -6.52 10.35 -8.47
CA GLY A 56 -7.22 11.30 -7.59
C GLY A 56 -7.05 10.93 -6.12
N ASN A 57 -8.13 10.96 -5.35
CA ASN A 57 -8.13 10.69 -3.91
C ASN A 57 -8.88 9.42 -3.54
N LEU A 58 -8.51 8.81 -2.41
CA LEU A 58 -9.14 7.58 -1.93
C LEU A 58 -9.45 7.70 -0.42
N TYR A 59 -10.70 7.40 -0.06
CA TYR A 59 -11.15 7.39 1.32
C TYR A 59 -11.84 6.07 1.63
N CYS A 60 -11.15 5.19 2.36
CA CYS A 60 -11.70 3.94 2.89
C CYS A 60 -11.90 4.14 4.39
N MET A 61 -13.13 4.38 4.81
CA MET A 61 -13.48 4.75 6.18
C MET A 61 -14.25 3.62 6.86
N GLY A 62 -13.59 2.46 6.99
CA GLY A 62 -14.13 1.34 7.76
C GLY A 62 -14.25 1.63 9.25
N THR A 63 -14.85 0.70 9.98
CA THR A 63 -14.87 0.65 11.45
C THR A 63 -14.36 -0.69 11.93
N ALA A 64 -14.09 -0.83 13.23
CA ALA A 64 -13.63 -2.10 13.79
C ALA A 64 -14.64 -3.25 13.54
N GLU A 65 -15.93 -2.95 13.53
CA GLU A 65 -17.01 -3.92 13.29
C GLU A 65 -17.31 -4.11 11.81
N LYS A 66 -16.95 -3.14 10.97
CA LYS A 66 -17.21 -3.12 9.53
C LYS A 66 -16.00 -2.59 8.77
N PRO A 67 -14.90 -3.34 8.70
CA PRO A 67 -13.76 -2.94 7.91
C PRO A 67 -14.12 -2.86 6.42
N VAL A 68 -13.36 -2.07 5.68
CA VAL A 68 -13.34 -2.15 4.20
C VAL A 68 -12.33 -3.24 3.85
N THR A 69 -12.73 -4.20 3.02
CA THR A 69 -11.86 -5.35 2.67
C THR A 69 -11.52 -5.35 1.19
N PHE A 70 -10.22 -5.40 0.85
CA PHE A 70 -9.71 -5.68 -0.49
C PHE A 70 -9.12 -7.08 -0.49
N THR A 71 -9.65 -7.95 -1.33
CA THR A 71 -9.33 -9.38 -1.36
C THR A 71 -9.37 -9.93 -2.78
N SER A 72 -9.12 -11.22 -2.93
CA SER A 72 -9.30 -11.94 -4.20
C SER A 72 -10.32 -13.07 -4.07
N ASP A 73 -10.79 -13.56 -5.20
CA ASP A 73 -11.76 -14.65 -5.26
C ASP A 73 -11.15 -16.01 -4.91
N THR A 74 -9.85 -16.23 -5.10
CA THR A 74 -9.17 -17.50 -4.77
C THR A 74 -8.32 -17.43 -3.51
N LYS A 75 -8.13 -16.27 -2.94
CA LYS A 75 -7.40 -16.02 -1.69
C LYS A 75 -5.98 -16.59 -1.69
N LYS A 76 -5.23 -16.29 -2.74
CA LYS A 76 -3.82 -16.66 -2.87
C LYS A 76 -2.95 -15.42 -3.08
N PRO A 77 -1.76 -15.37 -2.47
CA PRO A 77 -0.81 -14.30 -2.74
C PRO A 77 -0.57 -14.11 -4.25
N ALA A 78 -0.49 -12.88 -4.72
CA ALA A 78 -0.37 -12.49 -6.13
C ALA A 78 -1.61 -12.73 -7.01
N ASP A 79 -2.78 -12.89 -6.44
CA ASP A 79 -4.02 -13.00 -7.22
C ASP A 79 -4.39 -11.70 -7.96
N TRP A 80 -4.03 -10.56 -7.39
CA TRP A 80 -4.26 -9.24 -7.96
C TRP A 80 -3.07 -8.29 -7.70
N GLY A 81 -3.03 -7.14 -8.37
CA GLY A 81 -1.93 -6.20 -8.26
C GLY A 81 -1.85 -5.55 -6.89
N GLY A 82 -2.61 -4.51 -6.69
CA GLY A 82 -2.58 -3.69 -5.46
C GLY A 82 -3.32 -2.37 -5.65
N ILE A 83 -3.23 -1.51 -4.65
CA ILE A 83 -3.71 -0.13 -4.68
C ILE A 83 -2.50 0.77 -4.96
N ILE A 84 -2.46 1.38 -6.14
CA ILE A 84 -1.32 2.15 -6.62
C ILE A 84 -1.71 3.61 -6.78
N CYS A 85 -1.26 4.45 -5.85
CA CYS A 85 -1.55 5.88 -5.86
C CYS A 85 -0.52 6.64 -6.71
N GLY A 86 -1.02 7.50 -7.58
CA GLY A 86 -0.22 8.25 -8.55
C GLY A 86 0.36 9.57 -8.01
N TYR A 87 1.11 10.25 -8.87
CA TYR A 87 1.80 11.50 -8.54
C TYR A 87 0.85 12.68 -8.27
N ASN A 88 -0.43 12.58 -8.67
CA ASN A 88 -1.46 13.59 -8.45
C ASN A 88 -2.45 13.21 -7.34
N SER A 89 -2.23 12.09 -6.66
CA SER A 89 -3.05 11.68 -5.53
C SER A 89 -2.74 12.59 -4.33
N GLU A 90 -3.63 13.52 -4.05
CA GLU A 90 -3.41 14.54 -3.03
C GLU A 90 -3.68 14.03 -1.62
N GLU A 91 -4.70 13.18 -1.47
CA GLU A 91 -5.07 12.63 -0.17
C GLU A 91 -5.55 11.18 -0.27
N VAL A 92 -5.02 10.35 0.64
CA VAL A 92 -5.46 8.95 0.81
C VAL A 92 -5.69 8.67 2.29
N VAL A 93 -6.87 8.15 2.61
CA VAL A 93 -7.22 7.73 3.97
C VAL A 93 -7.63 6.28 3.96
N LEU A 94 -6.86 5.45 4.67
CA LEU A 94 -7.18 4.06 4.97
C LEU A 94 -7.38 3.93 6.47
N ASN A 95 -8.62 3.73 6.90
CA ASN A 95 -8.94 3.51 8.31
C ASN A 95 -9.81 2.25 8.45
N HIS A 96 -9.37 1.29 9.28
CA HIS A 96 -9.96 -0.03 9.38
C HIS A 96 -10.14 -0.69 8.01
N VAL A 97 -9.02 -0.91 7.33
CA VAL A 97 -8.97 -1.53 6.00
C VAL A 97 -8.18 -2.83 6.08
N GLU A 98 -8.71 -3.88 5.49
CA GLU A 98 -8.00 -5.14 5.26
C GLU A 98 -7.56 -5.22 3.80
N ILE A 99 -6.28 -5.55 3.56
CA ILE A 99 -5.71 -5.73 2.21
C ILE A 99 -4.93 -7.04 2.16
N ALA A 100 -5.41 -7.98 1.36
CA ALA A 100 -4.82 -9.30 1.28
C ALA A 100 -4.73 -9.83 -0.16
N TYR A 101 -3.79 -10.76 -0.37
CA TYR A 101 -3.58 -11.54 -1.60
C TYR A 101 -3.15 -10.72 -2.82
N ALA A 102 -2.68 -9.49 -2.60
CA ALA A 102 -2.11 -8.62 -3.62
C ALA A 102 -0.66 -9.01 -3.98
N GLY A 103 -0.06 -8.28 -4.90
CA GLY A 103 1.35 -8.40 -5.23
C GLY A 103 1.63 -9.08 -6.56
N ALA A 104 0.65 -9.18 -7.45
CA ALA A 104 0.85 -9.74 -8.79
C ALA A 104 1.89 -8.95 -9.60
N THR A 105 2.57 -9.64 -10.47
CA THR A 105 3.49 -9.01 -11.42
C THR A 105 2.69 -8.30 -12.52
N PRO A 106 2.91 -7.00 -12.74
CA PRO A 106 2.21 -6.26 -13.78
C PRO A 106 2.63 -6.74 -15.18
N THR A 107 1.81 -6.44 -16.17
CA THR A 107 2.11 -6.60 -17.60
C THR A 107 2.26 -5.22 -18.23
N GLU A 108 2.69 -5.16 -19.50
CA GLU A 108 2.71 -3.89 -20.26
C GLU A 108 1.33 -3.24 -20.36
N SER A 109 0.26 -4.01 -20.25
CA SER A 109 -1.12 -3.53 -20.27
C SER A 109 -1.66 -3.16 -18.88
N SER A 110 -0.91 -3.38 -17.81
CA SER A 110 -1.33 -3.01 -16.46
C SER A 110 -1.43 -1.49 -16.30
N ALA A 111 -2.44 -1.03 -15.59
CA ALA A 111 -2.71 0.40 -15.44
C ALA A 111 -1.55 1.14 -14.74
N SER A 112 -0.91 0.52 -13.74
CA SER A 112 0.27 1.08 -13.08
C SER A 112 1.45 1.25 -14.04
N PHE A 113 1.67 0.30 -14.95
CA PHE A 113 2.72 0.37 -15.96
C PHE A 113 2.43 1.47 -16.99
N GLN A 114 1.21 1.52 -17.52
CA GLN A 114 0.78 2.52 -18.50
C GLN A 114 0.87 3.96 -17.92
N ASN A 115 0.55 4.13 -16.66
CA ASN A 115 0.67 5.41 -15.95
C ASN A 115 2.09 5.68 -15.42
N LYS A 116 3.06 4.77 -15.64
CA LYS A 116 4.46 4.90 -15.20
C LYS A 116 4.61 5.18 -13.70
N LEU A 117 3.82 4.49 -12.88
CA LEU A 117 3.73 4.78 -11.45
C LEU A 117 4.82 4.07 -10.64
N PHE A 118 4.62 2.77 -10.38
CA PHE A 118 5.52 2.04 -9.48
C PHE A 118 6.78 1.55 -10.20
N LYS A 119 6.61 0.90 -11.33
CA LYS A 119 7.73 0.37 -12.14
C LYS A 119 7.55 0.72 -13.61
N THR A 120 8.66 1.06 -14.24
CA THR A 120 8.74 1.19 -15.69
C THR A 120 9.17 -0.10 -16.37
N THR A 121 9.49 -1.14 -15.58
CA THR A 121 9.89 -2.47 -16.04
C THR A 121 9.02 -3.54 -15.39
N ILE A 122 8.84 -4.66 -16.08
CA ILE A 122 8.03 -5.80 -15.63
C ILE A 122 8.98 -6.82 -15.00
N ASP A 123 9.42 -6.62 -13.77
CA ASP A 123 10.47 -7.41 -13.13
C ASP A 123 10.12 -7.91 -11.72
N GLY A 124 8.87 -7.89 -11.36
CA GLY A 124 8.39 -8.37 -10.06
C GLY A 124 7.01 -7.84 -9.71
N GLY A 125 6.42 -8.32 -8.62
CA GLY A 125 5.11 -7.90 -8.17
C GLY A 125 5.07 -6.43 -7.75
N VAL A 126 3.90 -5.81 -7.87
CA VAL A 126 3.65 -4.51 -7.26
C VAL A 126 3.42 -4.67 -5.75
N PRO A 127 3.64 -3.64 -4.91
CA PRO A 127 3.26 -3.70 -3.50
C PRO A 127 1.74 -3.73 -3.35
N ALA A 128 1.25 -4.24 -2.21
CA ALA A 128 -0.18 -4.22 -1.95
C ALA A 128 -0.74 -2.79 -1.85
N PHE A 129 0.07 -1.85 -1.33
CA PHE A 129 -0.23 -0.43 -1.32
C PHE A 129 1.01 0.40 -1.69
N HIS A 130 0.86 1.34 -2.62
CA HIS A 130 1.91 2.28 -3.02
C HIS A 130 1.41 3.72 -2.99
N PHE A 131 2.24 4.64 -2.46
CA PHE A 131 1.99 6.08 -2.50
C PHE A 131 3.24 6.82 -2.96
N CYS A 132 3.12 7.72 -3.94
CA CYS A 132 4.28 8.35 -4.56
C CYS A 132 4.21 9.90 -4.68
N ASN A 133 3.12 10.54 -4.32
CA ASN A 133 3.05 11.99 -4.41
C ASN A 133 3.83 12.66 -3.26
N VAL A 134 4.96 13.31 -3.58
CA VAL A 134 5.82 14.00 -2.60
C VAL A 134 5.07 15.09 -1.81
N ASN A 135 4.09 15.72 -2.43
CA ASN A 135 3.26 16.78 -1.82
C ASN A 135 1.93 16.27 -1.29
N GLY A 136 1.63 15.00 -1.49
CA GLY A 136 0.38 14.40 -1.05
C GLY A 136 0.42 14.02 0.43
N LYS A 137 -0.76 13.74 0.97
CA LYS A 137 -0.95 13.33 2.36
C LYS A 137 -1.63 11.98 2.44
N PHE A 138 -1.30 11.20 3.46
CA PHE A 138 -2.04 9.98 3.72
C PHE A 138 -2.15 9.63 5.20
N VAL A 139 -3.21 8.93 5.53
CA VAL A 139 -3.41 8.29 6.83
C VAL A 139 -3.65 6.80 6.60
N MET A 140 -2.86 5.97 7.25
CA MET A 140 -3.04 4.53 7.31
C MET A 140 -3.15 4.13 8.78
N ALA A 141 -4.37 3.87 9.22
CA ALA A 141 -4.66 3.61 10.63
C ALA A 141 -5.57 2.39 10.82
N ASN A 142 -5.28 1.58 11.84
CA ASN A 142 -6.09 0.43 12.21
C ASN A 142 -6.30 -0.59 11.08
N CYS A 143 -5.35 -0.69 10.16
CA CYS A 143 -5.43 -1.54 8.98
C CYS A 143 -4.79 -2.91 9.23
N PHE A 144 -5.21 -3.90 8.45
CA PHE A 144 -4.63 -5.22 8.44
C PHE A 144 -4.16 -5.59 7.03
N PHE A 145 -2.85 -5.73 6.85
CA PHE A 145 -2.20 -6.18 5.61
C PHE A 145 -1.68 -7.59 5.83
N HIS A 146 -2.08 -8.54 5.00
CA HIS A 146 -1.62 -9.92 5.17
C HIS A 146 -1.61 -10.72 3.88
N ASP A 147 -0.85 -11.80 3.84
CA ASP A 147 -0.78 -12.75 2.73
C ASP A 147 -0.52 -12.10 1.35
N ASN A 148 0.17 -10.98 1.32
CA ASN A 148 0.52 -10.33 0.06
C ASN A 148 1.87 -10.87 -0.46
N TYR A 149 1.97 -11.05 -1.78
CA TYR A 149 3.12 -11.72 -2.40
C TYR A 149 4.40 -10.91 -2.39
N ASN A 150 4.30 -9.57 -2.46
CA ASN A 150 5.43 -8.64 -2.47
C ASN A 150 5.42 -7.78 -1.19
N ASP A 151 5.92 -6.54 -1.25
CA ASP A 151 5.87 -5.61 -0.13
C ASP A 151 4.42 -5.32 0.26
N GLN A 152 4.16 -5.22 1.56
CA GLN A 152 2.84 -4.79 2.02
C GLN A 152 2.60 -3.33 1.63
N THR A 153 3.60 -2.48 1.88
CA THR A 153 3.51 -1.06 1.54
C THR A 153 4.82 -0.54 0.96
N TYR A 154 4.70 0.46 0.08
CA TYR A 154 5.83 1.10 -0.56
C TYR A 154 5.58 2.60 -0.73
N PHE A 155 6.44 3.43 -0.16
CA PHE A 155 6.31 4.87 -0.17
C PHE A 155 7.50 5.51 -0.90
N THR A 156 7.23 6.30 -1.92
CA THR A 156 8.22 7.08 -2.67
C THR A 156 7.93 8.58 -2.62
N GLY A 157 7.12 9.00 -1.68
CA GLY A 157 6.73 10.37 -1.40
C GLY A 157 5.59 10.43 -0.40
N GLY A 158 5.28 11.60 0.08
CA GLY A 158 4.12 11.92 0.91
C GLY A 158 4.41 12.27 2.36
N ASP A 159 3.50 13.05 2.93
CA ASP A 159 3.42 13.37 4.36
C ASP A 159 2.34 12.46 4.96
N GLY A 160 2.72 11.56 5.84
CA GLY A 160 1.78 10.53 6.26
C GLY A 160 1.99 9.96 7.66
N VAL A 161 0.92 9.31 8.10
CA VAL A 161 0.86 8.63 9.39
C VAL A 161 0.53 7.16 9.17
N ILE A 162 1.32 6.25 9.76
CA ILE A 162 1.14 4.80 9.72
C ILE A 162 1.04 4.32 11.16
N ILE A 163 -0.19 4.18 11.70
CA ILE A 163 -0.40 3.91 13.11
C ILE A 163 -1.40 2.78 13.39
N ASN A 164 -1.13 2.02 14.44
CA ASN A 164 -2.04 0.97 14.94
C ASN A 164 -2.38 -0.10 13.89
N ASN A 165 -1.50 -0.35 12.92
CA ASN A 165 -1.73 -1.35 11.90
C ASN A 165 -1.13 -2.70 12.29
N THR A 166 -1.65 -3.76 11.70
CA THR A 166 -1.04 -5.08 11.70
C THR A 166 -0.58 -5.43 10.29
N PHE A 167 0.69 -5.81 10.15
CA PHE A 167 1.28 -6.31 8.92
C PHE A 167 1.74 -7.74 9.15
N ALA A 168 1.23 -8.68 8.36
CA ALA A 168 1.48 -10.09 8.55
C ALA A 168 1.83 -10.80 7.23
N ASP A 169 2.69 -11.82 7.31
CA ASP A 169 2.88 -12.78 6.24
C ASP A 169 3.17 -12.11 4.87
N SER A 170 4.15 -11.19 4.84
CA SER A 170 4.53 -10.50 3.62
C SER A 170 5.62 -11.24 2.85
N GLY A 171 5.40 -11.35 1.53
CA GLY A 171 6.42 -11.69 0.56
C GLY A 171 6.77 -13.17 0.43
N ASN A 172 6.29 -13.76 -0.65
CA ASN A 172 6.80 -15.01 -1.21
C ASN A 172 7.60 -14.77 -2.49
N ALA A 173 7.74 -13.51 -2.92
CA ALA A 173 8.46 -13.17 -4.13
C ALA A 173 9.97 -13.38 -3.99
N ALA A 174 10.64 -13.57 -5.10
CA ALA A 174 12.12 -13.57 -5.15
C ALA A 174 12.69 -12.22 -4.68
N ASP A 175 11.96 -11.14 -4.95
CA ASP A 175 12.22 -9.78 -4.48
C ASP A 175 11.00 -9.24 -3.72
N GLY A 176 11.21 -8.25 -2.83
CA GLY A 176 10.15 -7.69 -2.00
C GLY A 176 9.87 -8.50 -0.74
N GLY A 177 8.81 -8.13 -0.03
CA GLY A 177 8.39 -8.75 1.23
C GLY A 177 8.71 -7.91 2.45
N GLU A 178 8.98 -6.64 2.27
CA GLU A 178 9.00 -5.64 3.31
C GLU A 178 7.56 -5.35 3.79
N ALA A 179 7.40 -5.14 5.11
CA ALA A 179 6.11 -4.66 5.61
C ALA A 179 5.96 -3.16 5.31
N ILE A 180 6.95 -2.35 5.69
CA ILE A 180 6.96 -0.92 5.42
C ILE A 180 8.26 -0.55 4.69
N ASN A 181 8.16 -0.25 3.39
CA ASN A 181 9.27 0.12 2.53
C ASN A 181 9.20 1.61 2.18
N VAL A 182 10.15 2.40 2.69
CA VAL A 182 10.19 3.85 2.51
C VAL A 182 11.39 4.24 1.67
N LYS A 183 11.16 5.13 0.72
CA LYS A 183 12.18 5.74 -0.15
C LYS A 183 12.25 7.25 0.09
N ALA A 184 13.03 7.97 -0.73
CA ALA A 184 13.14 9.42 -0.66
C ALA A 184 11.79 10.14 -0.81
N GLY A 185 11.72 11.36 -0.31
CA GLY A 185 10.55 12.24 -0.45
C GLY A 185 9.41 12.02 0.53
N CYS A 186 9.65 11.25 1.60
CA CYS A 186 8.61 10.95 2.59
C CYS A 186 8.81 11.74 3.88
N LYS A 187 7.70 12.12 4.52
CA LYS A 187 7.67 12.63 5.88
C LYS A 187 6.65 11.80 6.67
N LEU A 188 7.13 10.94 7.57
CA LEU A 188 6.30 9.88 8.13
C LEU A 188 6.41 9.78 9.66
N ASP A 189 5.24 9.58 10.29
CA ASP A 189 5.12 9.09 11.65
C ASP A 189 4.65 7.62 11.63
N ILE A 190 5.46 6.71 12.15
CA ILE A 190 5.24 5.26 12.10
C ILE A 190 5.22 4.71 13.53
N ALA A 191 4.03 4.44 14.07
CA ALA A 191 3.91 4.10 15.48
C ALA A 191 2.85 3.04 15.79
N ASN A 192 3.08 2.29 16.89
CA ASN A 192 2.13 1.34 17.45
C ASN A 192 1.71 0.22 16.47
N ASN A 193 2.53 -0.09 15.46
CA ASN A 193 2.23 -1.16 14.54
C ASN A 193 2.73 -2.50 15.08
N ILE A 194 2.02 -3.56 14.71
CA ILE A 194 2.46 -4.95 14.92
C ILE A 194 2.87 -5.50 13.57
N ILE A 195 4.11 -5.97 13.47
CA ILE A 195 4.66 -6.53 12.23
C ILE A 195 5.22 -7.91 12.53
N TYR A 196 4.70 -8.92 11.84
CA TYR A 196 5.23 -10.27 11.99
C TYR A 196 5.36 -11.00 10.67
N ASN A 197 6.34 -11.90 10.59
CA ASN A 197 6.60 -12.75 9.45
C ASN A 197 6.78 -11.98 8.12
N ALA A 198 7.41 -10.79 8.18
CA ALA A 198 7.86 -10.10 6.97
C ALA A 198 9.15 -10.76 6.45
N CYS A 199 9.10 -11.33 5.26
CA CYS A 199 10.18 -12.22 4.81
C CYS A 199 11.50 -11.50 4.55
N THR A 200 11.51 -10.19 4.28
CA THR A 200 12.74 -9.40 4.09
C THR A 200 13.02 -8.45 5.23
N ASN A 201 12.18 -7.45 5.45
CA ASN A 201 12.34 -6.51 6.56
C ASN A 201 10.98 -6.11 7.12
N ALA A 202 10.90 -5.85 8.42
CA ALA A 202 9.75 -5.14 8.95
C ALA A 202 9.73 -3.70 8.42
N PHE A 203 10.88 -3.03 8.56
CA PHE A 203 11.07 -1.67 8.05
C PHE A 203 12.27 -1.63 7.11
N LYS A 204 12.08 -1.09 5.93
CA LYS A 204 13.17 -0.65 5.05
C LYS A 204 13.06 0.85 4.89
N LEU A 205 14.00 1.57 5.49
CA LEU A 205 14.02 3.03 5.59
C LEU A 205 15.16 3.56 4.74
N SER A 206 14.86 4.31 3.68
CA SER A 206 15.83 4.63 2.66
C SER A 206 15.61 6.00 2.04
N ASN A 207 16.69 6.63 1.59
CA ASN A 207 16.65 7.75 0.64
C ASN A 207 16.94 7.29 -0.81
N ALA A 208 16.82 6.01 -1.12
CA ALA A 208 16.98 5.52 -2.48
C ALA A 208 15.96 6.16 -3.42
N GLY A 209 16.36 6.44 -4.65
CA GLY A 209 15.54 7.19 -5.62
C GLY A 209 15.61 8.71 -5.40
N ASN A 210 16.38 9.19 -4.42
CA ASN A 210 16.59 10.60 -4.20
C ASN A 210 17.32 11.23 -5.39
N SER A 211 16.84 12.37 -5.80
CA SER A 211 17.51 13.29 -6.73
C SER A 211 17.57 14.67 -6.08
N GLU A 212 18.26 15.61 -6.71
CA GLU A 212 18.35 16.98 -6.21
C GLU A 212 16.97 17.68 -6.05
N VAL A 213 15.93 17.16 -6.72
CA VAL A 213 14.56 17.70 -6.67
C VAL A 213 13.63 16.98 -5.68
N ILE A 214 14.05 15.83 -5.13
CA ILE A 214 13.24 15.09 -4.16
C ILE A 214 13.83 15.34 -2.77
N PRO A 215 13.03 15.81 -1.79
CA PRO A 215 13.51 16.05 -0.45
C PRO A 215 13.97 14.75 0.24
N LEU A 216 14.89 14.88 1.18
CA LEU A 216 15.29 13.77 2.04
C LEU A 216 14.09 13.31 2.88
N THR A 217 14.07 12.02 3.15
CA THR A 217 13.05 11.43 4.01
C THR A 217 13.25 11.83 5.47
N GLU A 218 12.17 12.26 6.10
CA GLU A 218 12.05 12.48 7.54
C GLU A 218 11.10 11.44 8.13
N MET A 219 11.52 10.73 9.17
CA MET A 219 10.72 9.67 9.78
C MET A 219 10.87 9.65 11.29
N THR A 220 9.75 9.51 11.98
CA THR A 220 9.71 9.16 13.40
C THR A 220 9.14 7.74 13.54
N VAL A 221 9.89 6.82 14.14
CA VAL A 221 9.51 5.40 14.25
C VAL A 221 9.57 4.97 15.73
N TYR A 222 8.43 4.68 16.35
CA TYR A 222 8.38 4.35 17.77
C TYR A 222 7.23 3.41 18.16
N ASN A 223 7.36 2.73 19.28
CA ASN A 223 6.35 1.83 19.85
C ASN A 223 5.85 0.73 18.90
N ASN A 224 6.65 0.30 17.92
CA ASN A 224 6.27 -0.78 17.03
C ASN A 224 6.74 -2.12 17.61
N THR A 225 5.96 -3.17 17.40
CA THR A 225 6.30 -4.55 17.78
C THR A 225 6.66 -5.34 16.52
N VAL A 226 7.84 -5.95 16.51
CA VAL A 226 8.35 -6.71 15.35
C VAL A 226 8.70 -8.13 15.79
N VAL A 227 8.15 -9.12 15.08
CA VAL A 227 8.36 -10.55 15.37
C VAL A 227 8.67 -11.31 14.09
N ASP A 228 9.69 -12.17 14.12
CA ASP A 228 10.07 -13.11 13.06
C ASP A 228 10.19 -12.49 11.66
N CYS A 229 10.84 -11.34 11.56
CA CYS A 229 11.07 -10.66 10.29
C CYS A 229 12.51 -10.85 9.78
N GLY A 230 12.69 -10.78 8.44
CA GLY A 230 14.02 -10.78 7.82
C GLY A 230 14.63 -12.14 7.51
N TRP A 231 13.89 -13.21 7.66
CA TRP A 231 14.41 -14.58 7.56
C TRP A 231 14.86 -15.00 6.16
N ARG A 232 14.26 -14.48 5.08
CA ARG A 232 14.61 -14.84 3.71
C ARG A 232 16.01 -14.36 3.30
N ARG A 233 16.40 -13.16 3.75
CA ARG A 233 17.68 -12.54 3.38
C ARG A 233 18.77 -12.66 4.41
N ALA A 234 18.58 -13.49 5.42
CA ALA A 234 19.57 -13.69 6.50
C ALA A 234 20.95 -14.07 5.97
N LYS A 235 21.03 -14.93 4.94
CA LYS A 235 22.30 -15.31 4.30
C LYS A 235 23.03 -14.15 3.62
N ASN A 236 22.30 -13.17 3.11
CA ASN A 236 22.87 -12.01 2.41
C ASN A 236 23.08 -10.81 3.34
N LYS A 237 22.79 -10.95 4.63
CA LYS A 237 22.86 -9.86 5.62
C LYS A 237 22.05 -8.63 5.22
N LYS A 238 20.95 -8.83 4.48
CA LYS A 238 20.06 -7.77 3.95
C LYS A 238 18.62 -7.91 4.44
N GLY A 239 18.39 -8.65 5.49
CA GLY A 239 17.09 -8.82 6.11
C GLY A 239 17.17 -8.60 7.59
N GLY A 240 16.09 -8.13 8.18
CA GLY A 240 16.03 -7.89 9.61
C GLY A 240 14.78 -7.12 10.01
N SER A 241 14.72 -6.77 11.29
CA SER A 241 13.63 -5.94 11.78
C SER A 241 13.67 -4.55 11.17
N VAL A 242 14.85 -3.94 11.11
CA VAL A 242 15.05 -2.60 10.55
C VAL A 242 16.25 -2.58 9.62
N TRP A 243 16.04 -2.10 8.41
CA TRP A 243 17.09 -1.84 7.43
C TRP A 243 17.13 -0.35 7.09
N VAL A 244 18.22 0.32 7.45
CA VAL A 244 18.43 1.74 7.15
C VAL A 244 19.51 1.86 6.09
N GLU A 245 19.24 2.55 5.00
CA GLU A 245 20.16 2.71 3.89
C GLU A 245 20.11 4.11 3.25
N LYS A 246 21.12 4.44 2.44
CA LYS A 246 21.15 5.67 1.62
C LYS A 246 20.96 6.95 2.44
N ALA A 247 21.63 7.03 3.58
CA ALA A 247 21.60 8.19 4.48
C ALA A 247 20.23 8.57 5.06
N ALA A 248 19.27 7.64 5.10
CA ALA A 248 18.03 7.84 5.85
C ALA A 248 18.35 8.04 7.34
N LYS A 249 17.64 8.93 7.99
CA LYS A 249 17.85 9.29 9.39
C LYS A 249 16.53 9.17 10.16
N PRO A 250 16.09 7.96 10.51
CA PRO A 250 14.93 7.77 11.37
C PRO A 250 15.23 8.25 12.80
N VAL A 251 14.21 8.78 13.44
CA VAL A 251 14.19 9.12 14.87
C VAL A 251 13.25 8.18 15.59
#